data_587bc5a681f82fbf6819ca885ecd4638
#
_entry.id   587bc5a681f82fbf6819ca885ecd4638
#
_cell.length_a   1.000
_cell.length_b   1.000
_cell.length_c   1.000
_cell.angle_alpha   90.00
_cell.angle_beta   90.00
_cell.angle_gamma   90.00
#
_symmetry.space_group_name_H-M   'P 1'
#
loop_
_entity.id
_entity.type
_entity.pdbx_description
1 polymer ?
#
loop_
_entity_poly.entity_id
_entity_poly.type
_entity_poly.pdbx_seq_one_letter_code
_entity_poly.pdbx_strand_id
1 'polypeptide(L)'
;MKSLVLKDFGITNAKNFESMVSVPLANVYVMVGRSLAWANTANADLLDDVTIAAPYDTTKYKFDLQKDGQLLKKITSNDIQPVIPRVDWAANTVYIAYDQTANLFIKIAETLVSGGNVNVSLSLANTVNANSINLASATPALSAGSIIRIDEETKEVVRINAAGDFLTVNTVFTTAHTKANLFSLNISQTQYSNKFYVRNSQDQVFKCLFNNGAAQSNTMPQITIGGDLPENPYIETVDGYKWKYMYSIPTGLKNKFFTDKYMPVLRDTIVFDNAKDGRIDIIKIVNGGTGYYAGSSVNNYAVVSVTGDGNLANVSIDVVNGTIVDINILNGGNNYSTATVTVEDPLQQAIGNTANLQAVISPQYGHGFDPQRELGGSSVMVSVDIEGDAAGNLPVENNGTDSIRQMCLVKDVKVTTGVFGTAAYYPMYTTISTSNPPVNFTFNEIVYVGSSFSTATFSARVVHFDDTINTLYVNNIVGDVNNIENETIYQKDAPSAFAKIFDVTKPDINILSGEILYIENRAKITRNGNQTESTKFVVEF
;
A
#
# COMPACT_ATOMS: atom_id res chain seq x y z
N MET A 1 10.50 -14.58 -11.56
CA MET A 1 9.33 -15.46 -11.33
C MET A 1 8.23 -14.57 -10.77
N LYS A 2 7.17 -14.27 -11.53
CA LYS A 2 6.04 -13.53 -10.96
C LYS A 2 5.42 -14.42 -9.89
N SER A 3 5.41 -13.96 -8.64
CA SER A 3 4.71 -14.63 -7.56
C SER A 3 3.23 -14.77 -7.94
N LEU A 4 2.74 -15.97 -8.03
CA LEU A 4 1.33 -16.28 -8.27
C LEU A 4 0.61 -16.23 -6.92
N VAL A 5 0.67 -15.07 -6.24
CA VAL A 5 -0.12 -14.87 -5.04
C VAL A 5 -1.55 -14.66 -5.47
N LEU A 6 -2.41 -15.61 -5.15
CA LEU A 6 -3.84 -15.49 -5.41
C LEU A 6 -4.41 -14.35 -4.54
N LYS A 7 -5.36 -13.60 -5.09
CA LYS A 7 -6.09 -12.51 -4.41
C LYS A 7 -6.52 -12.89 -2.99
N ASP A 8 -7.19 -14.01 -2.86
CA ASP A 8 -7.73 -14.48 -1.59
C ASP A 8 -6.62 -14.78 -0.56
N PHE A 9 -5.44 -15.17 -1.02
CA PHE A 9 -4.29 -15.40 -0.14
C PHE A 9 -3.76 -14.07 0.42
N GLY A 10 -3.59 -13.06 -0.41
CA GLY A 10 -3.17 -11.72 0.04
C GLY A 10 -4.16 -11.12 1.02
N ILE A 11 -5.47 -11.18 0.72
CA ILE A 11 -6.52 -10.68 1.63
C ILE A 11 -6.53 -11.45 2.95
N THR A 12 -6.35 -12.78 2.91
CA THR A 12 -6.29 -13.59 4.12
C THR A 12 -5.09 -13.22 4.99
N ASN A 13 -3.93 -12.98 4.38
CA ASN A 13 -2.73 -12.54 5.11
C ASN A 13 -2.93 -11.14 5.71
N ALA A 14 -3.56 -10.21 4.98
CA ALA A 14 -3.90 -8.90 5.50
C ALA A 14 -4.81 -9.02 6.75
N LYS A 15 -5.87 -9.83 6.70
CA LYS A 15 -6.76 -10.11 7.84
C LYS A 15 -6.04 -10.80 9.00
N ASN A 16 -5.13 -11.72 8.72
CA ASN A 16 -4.31 -12.36 9.75
C ASN A 16 -3.40 -11.34 10.45
N PHE A 17 -2.79 -10.42 9.70
CA PHE A 17 -1.98 -9.35 10.26
C PHE A 17 -2.83 -8.43 11.15
N GLU A 18 -4.02 -8.00 10.69
CA GLU A 18 -4.96 -7.22 11.50
C GLU A 18 -5.35 -7.94 12.80
N SER A 19 -5.70 -9.23 12.69
CA SER A 19 -6.02 -10.06 13.84
C SER A 19 -4.84 -10.17 14.80
N MET A 20 -3.62 -10.36 14.29
CA MET A 20 -2.41 -10.45 15.09
C MET A 20 -2.16 -9.18 15.91
N VAL A 21 -2.40 -7.99 15.33
CA VAL A 21 -2.21 -6.71 16.03
C VAL A 21 -3.37 -6.40 16.97
N SER A 22 -4.57 -6.87 16.67
CA SER A 22 -5.80 -6.54 17.41
C SER A 22 -6.00 -7.34 18.70
N VAL A 23 -5.27 -8.45 18.91
CA VAL A 23 -5.39 -9.20 20.17
C VAL A 23 -4.77 -8.40 21.33
N PRO A 24 -5.35 -8.48 22.54
CA PRO A 24 -4.88 -7.71 23.72
C PRO A 24 -3.42 -7.96 24.09
N LEU A 25 -2.92 -9.15 23.80
CA LEU A 25 -1.53 -9.55 24.05
C LEU A 25 -0.62 -9.34 22.83
N ALA A 26 -1.10 -8.65 21.81
CA ALA A 26 -0.30 -8.33 20.64
C ALA A 26 0.99 -7.61 21.05
N ASN A 27 2.09 -8.09 20.49
CA ASN A 27 3.43 -7.64 20.79
C ASN A 27 4.11 -7.22 19.48
N VAL A 28 3.52 -6.21 18.83
CA VAL A 28 4.02 -5.62 17.60
C VAL A 28 4.36 -4.16 17.86
N TYR A 29 5.55 -3.76 17.46
CA TYR A 29 6.10 -2.45 17.69
C TYR A 29 6.60 -1.82 16.38
N VAL A 30 6.50 -0.51 16.26
CA VAL A 30 7.34 0.27 15.35
C VAL A 30 8.62 0.61 16.07
N MET A 31 9.73 0.21 15.51
CA MET A 31 11.06 0.64 15.92
C MET A 31 11.47 1.84 15.07
N VAL A 32 11.97 2.89 15.70
CA VAL A 32 12.61 4.00 15.01
C VAL A 32 14.07 4.10 15.44
N GLY A 33 14.93 4.46 14.50
CA GLY A 33 16.36 4.53 14.80
C GLY A 33 17.21 5.05 13.66
N ARG A 34 18.48 4.68 13.72
CA ARG A 34 19.56 5.08 12.83
C ARG A 34 19.72 6.59 12.68
N SER A 35 20.56 7.13 13.52
CA SER A 35 20.97 8.54 13.47
C SER A 35 22.04 8.82 12.40
N LEU A 36 22.83 7.81 12.02
CA LEU A 36 23.92 7.94 11.05
C LEU A 36 23.43 8.11 9.62
N ALA A 37 24.10 8.99 8.89
CA ALA A 37 23.94 9.11 7.45
C ALA A 37 24.25 7.78 6.74
N TRP A 38 23.62 7.58 5.59
CA TRP A 38 23.92 6.45 4.74
C TRP A 38 25.33 6.59 4.14
N ALA A 39 26.05 5.48 3.97
CA ALA A 39 27.46 5.50 3.54
C ALA A 39 27.68 6.06 2.13
N ASN A 40 26.67 6.08 1.29
CA ASN A 40 26.76 6.60 -0.08
C ASN A 40 26.11 7.98 -0.15
N THR A 41 26.95 9.02 -0.08
CA THR A 41 26.53 10.40 0.19
C THR A 41 25.99 11.17 -1.01
N ALA A 42 26.11 10.68 -2.24
CA ALA A 42 25.68 11.41 -3.43
C ALA A 42 24.14 11.59 -3.52
N ASN A 43 23.36 10.70 -2.85
CA ASN A 43 21.91 10.75 -2.76
C ASN A 43 21.40 10.27 -1.39
N ALA A 44 22.19 10.47 -0.35
CA ALA A 44 21.97 9.89 0.98
C ALA A 44 20.65 10.25 1.64
N ASP A 45 20.04 11.36 1.23
CA ASP A 45 18.75 11.83 1.74
C ASP A 45 17.54 11.34 0.91
N LEU A 46 17.77 10.55 -0.15
CA LEU A 46 16.72 10.08 -1.07
C LEU A 46 16.66 8.53 -1.15
N LEU A 47 17.40 7.83 -0.30
CA LEU A 47 17.53 6.39 -0.39
C LEU A 47 16.36 5.67 0.22
N ASP A 48 15.56 5.08 -0.65
CA ASP A 48 14.70 3.94 -0.33
C ASP A 48 15.51 2.64 -0.23
N ASP A 49 14.83 1.56 0.11
CA ASP A 49 15.33 0.20 0.26
C ASP A 49 16.31 -0.30 -0.83
N VAL A 50 16.23 0.27 -2.02
CA VAL A 50 16.89 -0.23 -3.23
C VAL A 50 18.41 -0.07 -3.22
N THR A 51 18.94 0.78 -2.36
CA THR A 51 20.36 1.18 -2.39
C THR A 51 21.23 0.51 -1.36
N ILE A 52 20.70 -0.30 -0.48
CA ILE A 52 21.48 -1.13 0.42
C ILE A 52 21.86 -2.40 -0.33
N ALA A 53 23.10 -2.47 -0.80
CA ALA A 53 23.63 -3.58 -1.59
C ALA A 53 23.82 -4.91 -0.81
N ALA A 54 23.23 -5.04 0.37
CA ALA A 54 23.27 -6.25 1.16
C ALA A 54 21.89 -6.88 1.23
N PRO A 55 21.75 -8.21 1.13
CA PRO A 55 20.47 -8.85 1.33
C PRO A 55 19.96 -8.54 2.75
N TYR A 56 18.80 -7.93 2.86
CA TYR A 56 18.13 -7.56 4.11
C TYR A 56 17.90 -8.73 5.08
N ASP A 57 18.13 -9.92 4.61
CA ASP A 57 17.82 -11.16 5.32
C ASP A 57 19.03 -11.75 6.06
N THR A 58 20.17 -11.05 6.11
CA THR A 58 21.30 -11.54 6.91
C THR A 58 21.04 -11.24 8.39
N THR A 59 21.30 -12.22 9.23
CA THR A 59 21.27 -12.08 10.69
C THR A 59 22.09 -10.87 11.16
N LYS A 60 23.24 -10.62 10.52
CA LYS A 60 24.10 -9.48 10.83
C LYS A 60 23.40 -8.14 10.58
N TYR A 61 22.69 -7.99 9.48
CA TYR A 61 21.99 -6.75 9.15
C TYR A 61 20.87 -6.46 10.15
N LYS A 62 20.07 -7.47 10.50
CA LYS A 62 19.03 -7.36 11.52
C LYS A 62 19.60 -6.95 12.89
N PHE A 63 20.75 -7.51 13.24
CA PHE A 63 21.48 -7.16 14.45
C PHE A 63 21.95 -5.71 14.47
N ASP A 64 22.60 -5.26 13.40
CA ASP A 64 23.11 -3.90 13.29
C ASP A 64 21.96 -2.88 13.35
N LEU A 65 20.83 -3.20 12.71
CA LEU A 65 19.62 -2.40 12.71
C LEU A 65 19.01 -2.25 14.12
N GLN A 66 18.89 -3.35 14.87
CA GLN A 66 18.36 -3.31 16.23
C GLN A 66 19.29 -2.55 17.20
N LYS A 67 20.59 -2.62 17.00
CA LYS A 67 21.57 -1.85 17.79
C LYS A 67 21.49 -0.34 17.55
N ASP A 68 21.13 0.07 16.33
CA ASP A 68 20.94 1.48 15.98
C ASP A 68 19.54 2.01 16.38
N GLY A 69 18.67 1.16 16.93
CA GLY A 69 17.35 1.54 17.42
C GLY A 69 17.43 2.57 18.55
N GLN A 70 16.43 3.45 18.59
CA GLN A 70 16.29 4.48 19.62
C GLN A 70 15.02 4.30 20.45
N LEU A 71 13.91 3.91 19.80
CA LEU A 71 12.60 3.77 20.42
C LEU A 71 11.82 2.63 19.79
N LEU A 72 11.09 1.89 20.63
CA LEU A 72 9.99 1.03 20.24
C LEU A 72 8.67 1.65 20.67
N LYS A 73 7.74 1.79 19.73
CA LYS A 73 6.36 2.21 20.01
C LYS A 73 5.40 1.07 19.69
N LYS A 74 4.57 0.67 20.66
CA LYS A 74 3.57 -0.38 20.49
C LYS A 74 2.53 0.04 19.46
N ILE A 75 2.16 -0.90 18.58
CA ILE A 75 1.04 -0.77 17.66
C ILE A 75 -0.20 -1.38 18.29
N THR A 76 -1.33 -0.71 18.13
CA THR A 76 -2.65 -1.16 18.56
C THR A 76 -3.59 -1.29 17.36
N SER A 77 -4.78 -1.85 17.57
CA SER A 77 -5.82 -1.90 16.55
C SER A 77 -6.21 -0.53 15.99
N ASN A 78 -5.99 0.54 16.77
CA ASN A 78 -6.25 1.91 16.31
C ASN A 78 -5.18 2.46 15.36
N ASP A 79 -4.05 1.78 15.26
CA ASP A 79 -2.90 2.21 14.45
C ASP A 79 -2.81 1.46 13.12
N ILE A 80 -3.74 0.56 12.85
CA ILE A 80 -3.80 -0.23 11.61
C ILE A 80 -5.17 -0.12 10.95
N GLN A 81 -5.20 -0.19 9.63
CA GLN A 81 -6.43 -0.17 8.85
C GLN A 81 -6.21 -0.89 7.51
N PRO A 82 -7.11 -1.82 7.10
CA PRO A 82 -7.11 -2.31 5.73
C PRO A 82 -7.33 -1.17 4.76
N VAL A 83 -6.55 -1.17 3.71
CA VAL A 83 -6.61 -0.14 2.67
C VAL A 83 -6.68 -0.75 1.28
N ILE A 84 -7.27 0.02 0.37
CA ILE A 84 -7.29 -0.28 -1.05
C ILE A 84 -6.70 0.91 -1.83
N PRO A 85 -6.25 0.69 -3.05
CA PRO A 85 -5.84 1.78 -3.93
C PRO A 85 -6.91 2.85 -4.04
N ARG A 86 -6.52 4.11 -3.92
CA ARG A 86 -7.44 5.25 -4.03
C ARG A 86 -7.81 5.49 -5.49
N VAL A 87 -9.09 5.45 -5.80
CA VAL A 87 -9.64 5.80 -7.11
C VAL A 87 -10.70 6.87 -6.90
N ASP A 88 -10.34 8.11 -7.19
CA ASP A 88 -11.31 9.21 -7.17
C ASP A 88 -12.14 9.21 -8.46
N TRP A 89 -13.43 9.47 -8.34
CA TRP A 89 -14.29 9.63 -9.49
C TRP A 89 -13.86 10.85 -10.33
N ALA A 90 -13.82 10.67 -11.62
CA ALA A 90 -13.53 11.73 -12.58
C ALA A 90 -14.49 11.63 -13.76
N ALA A 91 -14.98 12.78 -14.22
CA ALA A 91 -15.79 12.86 -15.44
C ALA A 91 -15.00 12.40 -16.68
N ASN A 92 -15.72 12.02 -17.73
CA ASN A 92 -15.15 11.51 -18.99
C ASN A 92 -14.28 10.26 -18.84
N THR A 93 -14.51 9.48 -17.78
CA THR A 93 -13.76 8.25 -17.49
C THR A 93 -14.64 7.03 -17.71
N VAL A 94 -14.07 6.01 -18.36
CA VAL A 94 -14.72 4.70 -18.46
C VAL A 94 -14.32 3.85 -17.25
N TYR A 95 -15.32 3.38 -16.49
CA TYR A 95 -15.13 2.48 -15.38
C TYR A 95 -15.47 1.05 -15.79
N ILE A 96 -14.85 0.09 -15.13
CA ILE A 96 -15.10 -1.33 -15.40
C ILE A 96 -16.28 -1.79 -14.54
N ALA A 97 -17.24 -2.46 -15.16
CA ALA A 97 -18.30 -3.08 -14.39
C ALA A 97 -17.75 -4.27 -13.58
N TYR A 98 -18.18 -4.37 -12.32
CA TYR A 98 -17.83 -5.49 -11.45
C TYR A 98 -18.32 -6.81 -12.07
N ASP A 99 -17.48 -7.81 -11.99
CA ASP A 99 -17.78 -9.18 -12.38
C ASP A 99 -17.05 -10.10 -11.41
N GLN A 100 -17.79 -10.90 -10.66
CA GLN A 100 -17.17 -11.80 -9.66
C GLN A 100 -16.35 -12.91 -10.29
N THR A 101 -16.63 -13.28 -11.55
CA THR A 101 -15.90 -14.31 -12.28
C THR A 101 -14.60 -13.78 -12.89
N ALA A 102 -14.53 -12.46 -13.10
CA ALA A 102 -13.33 -11.79 -13.56
C ALA A 102 -12.38 -11.54 -12.39
N ASN A 103 -11.09 -11.76 -12.63
CA ASN A 103 -10.06 -11.42 -11.65
C ASN A 103 -9.82 -9.90 -11.66
N LEU A 104 -10.77 -9.14 -11.09
CA LEU A 104 -10.73 -7.68 -11.03
C LEU A 104 -9.78 -7.23 -9.92
N PHE A 105 -8.47 -7.46 -10.13
CA PHE A 105 -7.48 -6.81 -9.30
C PHE A 105 -7.25 -5.37 -9.76
N ILE A 106 -7.42 -4.43 -8.82
CA ILE A 106 -6.70 -3.17 -8.96
C ILE A 106 -5.27 -3.46 -8.50
N LYS A 107 -4.42 -3.85 -9.42
CA LYS A 107 -3.00 -3.61 -9.22
C LYS A 107 -2.80 -2.11 -9.32
N ILE A 108 -1.90 -1.57 -8.49
CA ILE A 108 -1.21 -0.34 -8.84
C ILE A 108 -0.40 -0.71 -10.08
N ALA A 109 -1.07 -0.75 -11.23
CA ALA A 109 -0.37 -0.90 -12.48
C ALA A 109 0.17 0.49 -12.80
N GLU A 110 1.47 0.58 -12.85
CA GLU A 110 2.11 1.66 -13.59
C GLU A 110 1.54 1.59 -15.00
N THR A 111 0.54 2.41 -15.29
CA THR A 111 0.03 2.51 -16.64
C THR A 111 1.06 3.32 -17.41
N LEU A 112 1.77 2.63 -18.25
CA LEU A 112 2.69 3.24 -19.18
C LEU A 112 1.86 4.09 -20.16
N VAL A 113 1.77 5.38 -19.88
CA VAL A 113 1.20 6.33 -20.81
C VAL A 113 2.27 6.64 -21.84
N SER A 114 1.91 6.58 -23.12
CA SER A 114 2.80 7.02 -24.19
C SER A 114 3.26 8.45 -23.92
N GLY A 115 4.46 8.60 -23.40
CA GLY A 115 5.05 9.88 -23.01
C GLY A 115 5.69 10.64 -24.16
N GLY A 116 5.12 10.53 -25.32
CA GLY A 116 5.68 11.11 -26.52
C GLY A 116 6.63 10.15 -27.24
N ASN A 117 6.55 10.19 -28.52
CA ASN A 117 7.44 9.46 -29.40
C ASN A 117 8.86 10.02 -29.24
N VAL A 118 9.79 9.24 -28.71
CA VAL A 118 11.19 9.66 -28.59
C VAL A 118 11.86 9.72 -29.97
N ASN A 119 11.21 9.24 -31.02
CA ASN A 119 11.64 9.26 -32.43
C ASN A 119 13.12 8.84 -32.65
N VAL A 120 13.63 7.98 -31.77
CA VAL A 120 14.99 7.49 -31.86
C VAL A 120 14.95 6.05 -32.29
N SER A 121 15.56 5.75 -33.41
CA SER A 121 15.76 4.38 -33.88
C SER A 121 17.00 3.76 -33.22
N LEU A 122 17.04 2.43 -33.17
CA LEU A 122 18.24 1.70 -32.78
C LEU A 122 19.33 1.94 -33.83
N SER A 123 20.57 2.18 -33.38
CA SER A 123 21.71 2.28 -34.30
C SER A 123 22.19 0.91 -34.77
N LEU A 124 22.04 -0.11 -33.91
CA LEU A 124 22.36 -1.49 -34.16
C LEU A 124 21.20 -2.38 -33.72
N ALA A 125 20.96 -3.47 -34.43
CA ALA A 125 20.05 -4.51 -33.96
C ALA A 125 20.57 -5.08 -32.64
N ASN A 126 19.68 -5.22 -31.62
CA ASN A 126 20.03 -5.98 -30.44
C ASN A 126 19.89 -7.48 -30.72
N THR A 127 20.64 -8.28 -29.98
CA THR A 127 20.53 -9.73 -30.03
C THR A 127 19.62 -10.25 -28.93
N VAL A 128 19.06 -11.44 -29.14
CA VAL A 128 18.36 -12.18 -28.08
C VAL A 128 19.31 -12.36 -26.89
N ASN A 129 18.82 -12.20 -25.67
CA ASN A 129 19.58 -12.20 -24.41
C ASN A 129 20.51 -11.00 -24.19
N ALA A 130 20.49 -9.97 -25.04
CA ALA A 130 21.15 -8.72 -24.72
C ALA A 130 20.34 -7.93 -23.66
N ASN A 131 21.05 -7.23 -22.78
CA ASN A 131 20.46 -6.28 -21.82
C ASN A 131 20.87 -4.83 -22.12
N SER A 132 21.32 -4.56 -23.33
CA SER A 132 21.78 -3.24 -23.76
C SER A 132 21.28 -2.88 -25.15
N ILE A 133 21.16 -1.59 -25.39
CA ILE A 133 20.63 -1.00 -26.61
C ILE A 133 21.53 0.15 -27.01
N ASN A 134 21.88 0.19 -28.32
CA ASN A 134 22.55 1.34 -28.94
C ASN A 134 21.52 2.17 -29.70
N LEU A 135 21.46 3.46 -29.43
CA LEU A 135 20.56 4.41 -30.07
C LEU A 135 21.26 5.15 -31.22
N ALA A 136 20.49 5.53 -32.23
CA ALA A 136 21.01 6.27 -33.37
C ALA A 136 21.36 7.74 -33.03
N SER A 137 20.82 8.26 -31.93
CA SER A 137 21.14 9.60 -31.42
C SER A 137 20.90 9.68 -29.91
N ALA A 138 21.55 10.62 -29.24
CA ALA A 138 21.32 10.88 -27.82
C ALA A 138 19.88 11.26 -27.53
N THR A 139 19.37 10.77 -26.39
CA THR A 139 18.02 11.10 -25.90
C THR A 139 18.10 11.79 -24.55
N PRO A 140 18.13 13.12 -24.50
CA PRO A 140 18.16 13.86 -23.23
C PRO A 140 16.92 13.65 -22.34
N ALA A 141 15.85 13.08 -22.90
CA ALA A 141 14.61 12.84 -22.19
C ALA A 141 14.57 11.52 -21.40
N LEU A 142 15.56 10.63 -21.57
CA LEU A 142 15.64 9.35 -20.83
C LEU A 142 16.63 9.45 -19.67
N SER A 143 16.28 8.83 -18.56
CA SER A 143 17.13 8.69 -17.37
C SER A 143 17.04 7.26 -16.82
N ALA A 144 17.88 6.90 -15.87
CA ALA A 144 17.69 5.67 -15.11
C ALA A 144 16.32 5.69 -14.43
N GLY A 145 15.58 4.58 -14.47
CA GLY A 145 14.20 4.46 -14.07
C GLY A 145 13.17 4.77 -15.18
N SER A 146 13.59 5.30 -16.34
CA SER A 146 12.68 5.45 -17.49
C SER A 146 12.22 4.10 -18.01
N ILE A 147 10.94 4.00 -18.34
CA ILE A 147 10.39 2.80 -18.99
C ILE A 147 10.38 3.02 -20.51
N ILE A 148 10.89 2.07 -21.23
CA ILE A 148 10.94 2.08 -22.69
C ILE A 148 10.20 0.86 -23.27
N ARG A 149 9.62 1.02 -24.43
CA ARG A 149 9.04 -0.07 -25.20
C ARG A 149 9.69 -0.13 -26.58
N ILE A 150 10.08 -1.33 -26.97
CA ILE A 150 10.56 -1.67 -28.30
C ILE A 150 9.69 -2.82 -28.80
N ASP A 151 8.95 -2.58 -29.86
CA ASP A 151 7.92 -3.50 -30.35
C ASP A 151 6.97 -3.91 -29.20
N GLU A 152 6.89 -5.18 -28.86
CA GLU A 152 6.04 -5.69 -27.78
C GLU A 152 6.78 -5.85 -26.44
N GLU A 153 8.07 -5.55 -26.37
CA GLU A 153 8.87 -5.67 -25.16
C GLU A 153 9.00 -4.35 -24.42
N THR A 154 8.60 -4.36 -23.14
CA THR A 154 8.76 -3.23 -22.23
C THR A 154 9.88 -3.48 -21.23
N LYS A 155 10.79 -2.55 -21.07
CA LYS A 155 11.98 -2.63 -20.21
C LYS A 155 12.17 -1.33 -19.42
N GLU A 156 12.79 -1.46 -18.25
CA GLU A 156 13.22 -0.32 -17.45
C GLU A 156 14.69 -0.03 -17.72
N VAL A 157 15.01 1.24 -17.90
CA VAL A 157 16.39 1.71 -18.09
C VAL A 157 17.10 1.74 -16.74
N VAL A 158 18.11 0.91 -16.57
CA VAL A 158 18.95 0.89 -15.35
C VAL A 158 20.07 1.91 -15.43
N ARG A 159 20.61 2.12 -16.63
CA ARG A 159 21.75 3.01 -16.85
C ARG A 159 21.73 3.63 -18.25
N ILE A 160 22.14 4.88 -18.33
CA ILE A 160 22.44 5.59 -19.59
C ILE A 160 23.90 6.03 -19.54
N ASN A 161 24.60 5.93 -20.66
CA ASN A 161 25.96 6.48 -20.75
C ASN A 161 25.94 8.02 -20.81
N ALA A 162 27.10 8.64 -20.63
CA ALA A 162 27.21 10.11 -20.64
C ALA A 162 26.82 10.77 -21.97
N ALA A 163 26.92 10.03 -23.09
CA ALA A 163 26.51 10.50 -24.41
C ALA A 163 24.98 10.40 -24.64
N GLY A 164 24.26 9.64 -23.81
CA GLY A 164 22.81 9.46 -23.92
C GLY A 164 22.39 8.56 -25.09
N ASP A 165 23.29 7.80 -25.67
CA ASP A 165 23.08 6.95 -26.84
C ASP A 165 23.24 5.43 -26.57
N PHE A 166 23.57 5.06 -25.34
CA PHE A 166 23.69 3.66 -24.92
C PHE A 166 22.91 3.44 -23.62
N LEU A 167 21.93 2.52 -23.68
CA LEU A 167 21.07 2.15 -22.56
C LEU A 167 21.39 0.75 -22.07
N THR A 168 21.40 0.56 -20.76
CA THR A 168 21.32 -0.76 -20.12
C THR A 168 19.93 -0.91 -19.49
N VAL A 169 19.31 -2.06 -19.69
CA VAL A 169 17.95 -2.35 -19.19
C VAL A 169 17.96 -3.45 -18.12
N ASN A 170 16.91 -3.48 -17.31
CA ASN A 170 16.78 -4.33 -16.13
C ASN A 170 16.70 -5.84 -16.43
N THR A 171 16.25 -6.22 -17.63
CA THR A 171 16.12 -7.64 -18.05
C THR A 171 16.57 -7.80 -19.49
N VAL A 172 17.03 -9.01 -19.85
CA VAL A 172 17.41 -9.31 -21.22
C VAL A 172 16.22 -9.27 -22.17
N PHE A 173 16.50 -8.99 -23.45
CA PHE A 173 15.50 -9.07 -24.50
C PHE A 173 15.24 -10.52 -24.89
N THR A 174 13.98 -10.88 -25.06
CA THR A 174 13.55 -12.23 -25.46
C THR A 174 13.51 -12.39 -26.98
N THR A 175 13.41 -11.26 -27.70
CA THR A 175 13.41 -11.20 -29.17
C THR A 175 14.52 -10.27 -29.66
N ALA A 176 14.97 -10.48 -30.90
CA ALA A 176 15.89 -9.57 -31.56
C ALA A 176 15.11 -8.42 -32.22
N HIS A 177 15.47 -7.19 -31.89
CA HIS A 177 14.86 -5.99 -32.49
C HIS A 177 15.80 -5.40 -33.52
N THR A 178 15.35 -5.28 -34.75
CA THR A 178 16.14 -4.75 -35.86
C THR A 178 15.71 -3.33 -36.16
N LYS A 179 16.47 -2.32 -35.66
CA LYS A 179 16.26 -0.87 -35.95
C LYS A 179 14.84 -0.38 -35.71
N ALA A 180 14.12 -0.99 -34.75
CA ALA A 180 12.78 -0.57 -34.38
C ALA A 180 12.80 0.81 -33.72
N ASN A 181 11.69 1.54 -33.81
CA ASN A 181 11.51 2.79 -33.07
C ASN A 181 11.39 2.51 -31.58
N LEU A 182 12.11 3.26 -30.78
CA LEU A 182 12.04 3.24 -29.34
C LEU A 182 10.96 4.21 -28.88
N PHE A 183 10.04 3.74 -28.08
CA PHE A 183 9.05 4.57 -27.40
C PHE A 183 9.44 4.75 -25.95
N SER A 184 9.60 5.98 -25.49
CA SER A 184 9.63 6.29 -24.07
C SER A 184 8.20 6.22 -23.54
N LEU A 185 8.04 5.52 -22.46
CA LEU A 185 6.79 5.45 -21.72
C LEU A 185 7.02 6.24 -20.43
N ASN A 186 6.38 7.39 -20.31
CA ASN A 186 6.37 8.06 -19.02
C ASN A 186 5.49 7.27 -18.07
N ILE A 187 6.03 6.97 -16.89
CA ILE A 187 5.20 6.58 -15.75
C ILE A 187 4.46 7.85 -15.34
N SER A 188 3.32 8.10 -15.97
CA SER A 188 2.44 9.11 -15.42
C SER A 188 1.69 8.47 -14.29
N GLN A 189 1.86 9.06 -13.11
CA GLN A 189 1.13 8.83 -11.88
C GLN A 189 0.28 7.55 -11.85
N THR A 190 0.48 6.74 -10.87
CA THR A 190 -0.20 5.50 -10.51
C THR A 190 -1.63 5.44 -11.08
N GLN A 191 -1.79 4.91 -12.29
CA GLN A 191 -3.11 4.66 -12.85
C GLN A 191 -3.47 3.20 -12.54
N TYR A 192 -4.59 3.03 -11.87
CA TYR A 192 -5.13 1.70 -11.58
C TYR A 192 -5.70 1.09 -12.85
N SER A 193 -5.27 -0.10 -13.21
CA SER A 193 -5.68 -0.76 -14.47
C SER A 193 -7.14 -1.18 -14.49
N ASN A 194 -7.76 -1.42 -13.33
CA ASN A 194 -9.12 -1.93 -13.20
C ASN A 194 -9.96 -1.07 -12.25
N LYS A 195 -10.46 0.05 -12.75
CA LYS A 195 -11.28 1.00 -11.98
C LYS A 195 -12.73 0.52 -11.92
N PHE A 196 -13.04 -0.43 -11.03
CA PHE A 196 -14.41 -0.92 -10.84
C PHE A 196 -15.09 -0.35 -9.58
N TYR A 197 -14.39 0.49 -8.84
CA TYR A 197 -14.92 1.27 -7.73
C TYR A 197 -14.37 2.69 -7.77
N VAL A 198 -15.05 3.61 -7.10
CA VAL A 198 -14.64 5.01 -7.02
C VAL A 198 -14.97 5.60 -5.65
N ARG A 199 -14.21 6.61 -5.26
CA ARG A 199 -14.57 7.54 -4.18
C ARG A 199 -15.06 8.84 -4.78
N ASN A 200 -16.19 9.35 -4.31
CA ASN A 200 -16.67 10.68 -4.69
C ASN A 200 -16.08 11.81 -3.82
N SER A 201 -16.41 13.06 -4.13
CA SER A 201 -15.92 14.23 -3.38
C SER A 201 -16.44 14.34 -1.95
N GLN A 202 -17.45 13.54 -1.59
CA GLN A 202 -18.05 13.46 -0.25
C GLN A 202 -17.51 12.28 0.57
N ASP A 203 -16.39 11.68 0.14
CA ASP A 203 -15.76 10.51 0.75
C ASP A 203 -16.64 9.25 0.78
N GLN A 204 -17.61 9.17 -0.13
CA GLN A 204 -18.44 7.97 -0.31
C GLN A 204 -17.80 7.07 -1.35
N VAL A 205 -17.77 5.76 -1.09
CA VAL A 205 -17.19 4.75 -1.97
C VAL A 205 -18.31 3.97 -2.64
N PHE A 206 -18.22 3.89 -3.96
CA PHE A 206 -19.18 3.20 -4.82
C PHE A 206 -18.48 2.14 -5.66
N LYS A 207 -19.16 1.02 -5.90
CA LYS A 207 -18.74 -0.02 -6.82
C LYS A 207 -19.58 0.06 -8.09
N CYS A 208 -18.94 0.02 -9.26
CA CYS A 208 -19.60 0.02 -10.54
C CYS A 208 -20.19 -1.37 -10.83
N LEU A 209 -21.51 -1.49 -10.88
CA LEU A 209 -22.18 -2.73 -11.26
C LEU A 209 -22.47 -2.78 -12.77
N PHE A 210 -22.72 -1.61 -13.38
CA PHE A 210 -22.98 -1.49 -14.81
C PHE A 210 -22.37 -0.20 -15.35
N ASN A 211 -21.70 -0.26 -16.48
CA ASN A 211 -20.95 0.84 -17.09
C ASN A 211 -21.54 1.34 -18.42
N ASN A 212 -22.81 1.09 -18.64
CA ASN A 212 -23.55 1.50 -19.84
C ASN A 212 -22.80 1.17 -21.16
N GLY A 213 -22.41 -0.11 -21.33
CA GLY A 213 -21.70 -0.54 -22.53
C GLY A 213 -20.32 0.07 -22.73
N ALA A 214 -19.62 0.36 -21.64
CA ALA A 214 -18.32 1.06 -21.62
C ALA A 214 -18.39 2.53 -22.10
N ALA A 215 -19.52 3.19 -21.90
CA ALA A 215 -19.65 4.63 -22.09
C ALA A 215 -18.82 5.41 -21.04
N GLN A 216 -18.52 6.67 -21.31
CA GLN A 216 -17.86 7.54 -20.33
C GLN A 216 -18.83 7.95 -19.21
N SER A 217 -18.42 7.83 -17.96
CA SER A 217 -19.16 8.39 -16.83
C SER A 217 -18.99 9.90 -16.76
N ASN A 218 -20.09 10.61 -16.67
CA ASN A 218 -20.16 12.07 -16.62
C ASN A 218 -20.97 12.58 -15.42
N THR A 219 -21.60 11.69 -14.68
CA THR A 219 -22.40 12.02 -13.49
C THR A 219 -21.82 11.30 -12.28
N MET A 220 -21.38 12.07 -11.28
CA MET A 220 -20.79 11.53 -10.06
C MET A 220 -21.85 10.80 -9.22
N PRO A 221 -21.60 9.54 -8.82
CA PRO A 221 -22.52 8.84 -7.92
C PRO A 221 -22.49 9.48 -6.53
N GLN A 222 -23.66 9.63 -5.92
CA GLN A 222 -23.80 10.16 -4.56
C GLN A 222 -25.08 9.66 -3.89
N ILE A 223 -25.05 9.56 -2.54
CA ILE A 223 -26.23 9.35 -1.71
C ILE A 223 -26.32 10.45 -0.66
N THR A 224 -27.52 10.70 -0.17
CA THR A 224 -27.72 11.57 0.99
C THR A 224 -27.41 10.77 2.26
N ILE A 225 -26.43 11.22 3.05
CA ILE A 225 -26.06 10.58 4.32
C ILE A 225 -27.21 10.78 5.31
N GLY A 226 -27.65 9.69 5.96
CA GLY A 226 -28.79 9.71 6.91
C GLY A 226 -30.15 9.51 6.27
N GLY A 227 -30.24 9.35 4.95
CA GLY A 227 -31.42 8.85 4.24
C GLY A 227 -31.42 7.31 4.19
N ASP A 228 -32.60 6.75 3.92
CA ASP A 228 -32.68 5.31 3.62
C ASP A 228 -31.82 5.00 2.38
N LEU A 229 -31.13 3.86 2.42
CA LEU A 229 -30.51 3.36 1.20
C LEU A 229 -31.61 3.12 0.16
N PRO A 230 -31.33 3.37 -1.14
CA PRO A 230 -32.31 3.08 -2.17
C PRO A 230 -32.86 1.66 -2.02
N GLU A 231 -34.18 1.48 -2.17
CA GLU A 231 -34.79 0.14 -2.24
C GLU A 231 -34.13 -0.72 -3.33
N ASN A 232 -33.69 -0.06 -4.39
CA ASN A 232 -32.87 -0.69 -5.42
C ASN A 232 -31.45 -0.96 -4.90
N PRO A 233 -30.88 -2.09 -5.27
CA PRO A 233 -29.52 -2.48 -4.86
C PRO A 233 -28.44 -1.52 -5.36
N TYR A 234 -28.76 -0.58 -6.24
CA TYR A 234 -27.84 0.36 -6.87
C TYR A 234 -28.49 1.74 -7.08
N ILE A 235 -27.64 2.71 -7.33
CA ILE A 235 -28.02 4.05 -7.79
C ILE A 235 -27.77 4.10 -9.29
N GLU A 236 -28.74 4.53 -10.06
CA GLU A 236 -28.56 4.82 -11.48
C GLU A 236 -28.29 6.31 -11.68
N THR A 237 -27.20 6.61 -12.35
CA THR A 237 -26.84 7.98 -12.72
C THR A 237 -27.36 8.32 -14.12
N VAL A 238 -27.52 9.62 -14.41
CA VAL A 238 -28.10 10.11 -15.69
C VAL A 238 -27.33 9.62 -16.92
N ASP A 239 -26.07 9.30 -16.76
CA ASP A 239 -25.20 8.71 -17.80
C ASP A 239 -25.41 7.18 -17.97
N GLY A 240 -26.39 6.59 -17.28
CA GLY A 240 -26.76 5.17 -17.39
C GLY A 240 -25.85 4.22 -16.63
N TYR A 241 -24.93 4.74 -15.81
CA TYR A 241 -24.16 3.90 -14.90
C TYR A 241 -24.99 3.44 -13.72
N LYS A 242 -24.78 2.19 -13.24
CA LYS A 242 -25.41 1.67 -12.03
C LYS A 242 -24.31 1.41 -10.99
N TRP A 243 -24.43 2.12 -9.86
CA TRP A 243 -23.43 2.14 -8.79
C TRP A 243 -23.98 1.57 -7.49
N LYS A 244 -23.24 0.66 -6.86
CA LYS A 244 -23.53 0.18 -5.52
C LYS A 244 -22.78 1.03 -4.51
N TYR A 245 -23.50 1.64 -3.58
CA TYR A 245 -22.88 2.28 -2.41
C TYR A 245 -22.29 1.21 -1.50
N MET A 246 -21.04 1.42 -1.07
CA MET A 246 -20.31 0.49 -0.23
C MET A 246 -20.14 1.00 1.20
N TYR A 247 -19.61 2.22 1.36
CA TYR A 247 -19.40 2.87 2.64
C TYR A 247 -18.99 4.35 2.45
N SER A 248 -19.03 5.10 3.56
CA SER A 248 -18.45 6.45 3.62
C SER A 248 -17.21 6.44 4.53
N ILE A 249 -16.16 7.18 4.14
CA ILE A 249 -14.92 7.28 4.91
C ILE A 249 -15.08 8.40 5.95
N PRO A 250 -15.10 8.08 7.28
CA PRO A 250 -15.19 9.10 8.32
C PRO A 250 -13.94 9.97 8.38
N THR A 251 -14.08 11.23 8.75
CA THR A 251 -12.98 12.20 8.84
C THR A 251 -11.81 11.70 9.71
N GLY A 252 -12.10 11.02 10.84
CA GLY A 252 -11.05 10.48 11.71
C GLY A 252 -10.16 9.44 11.00
N LEU A 253 -10.75 8.51 10.25
CA LEU A 253 -10.01 7.52 9.49
C LEU A 253 -9.35 8.14 8.26
N LYS A 254 -9.98 9.12 7.63
CA LYS A 254 -9.38 9.87 6.53
C LYS A 254 -8.09 10.56 6.98
N ASN A 255 -8.09 11.25 8.12
CA ASN A 255 -6.90 11.92 8.62
C ASN A 255 -5.76 10.93 8.91
N LYS A 256 -6.08 9.75 9.41
CA LYS A 256 -5.09 8.76 9.85
C LYS A 256 -4.64 7.81 8.73
N PHE A 257 -5.55 7.33 7.87
CA PHE A 257 -5.28 6.23 6.94
C PHE A 257 -5.54 6.56 5.46
N PHE A 258 -5.54 7.83 5.11
CA PHE A 258 -5.75 8.25 3.74
C PHE A 258 -4.49 8.90 3.18
N THR A 259 -4.14 8.53 1.94
CA THR A 259 -3.00 9.09 1.22
C THR A 259 -3.39 9.41 -0.22
N ASP A 260 -2.44 9.87 -1.02
CA ASP A 260 -2.60 10.05 -2.47
C ASP A 260 -2.81 8.72 -3.21
N LYS A 261 -2.29 7.60 -2.66
CA LYS A 261 -2.32 6.27 -3.29
C LYS A 261 -3.33 5.32 -2.68
N TYR A 262 -3.67 5.46 -1.40
CA TYR A 262 -4.49 4.51 -0.65
C TYR A 262 -5.63 5.18 0.09
N MET A 263 -6.73 4.45 0.25
CA MET A 263 -7.89 4.83 1.06
C MET A 263 -8.34 3.67 1.95
N PRO A 264 -8.88 3.96 3.17
CA PRO A 264 -9.34 2.93 4.09
C PRO A 264 -10.55 2.17 3.54
N VAL A 265 -10.60 0.87 3.83
CA VAL A 265 -11.76 0.02 3.60
C VAL A 265 -12.53 -0.12 4.90
N LEU A 266 -13.84 0.05 4.82
CA LEU A 266 -14.75 0.00 5.95
C LEU A 266 -15.93 -0.90 5.65
N ARG A 267 -16.54 -1.39 6.71
CA ARG A 267 -17.82 -2.07 6.67
C ARG A 267 -18.90 -1.10 7.15
N ASP A 268 -19.81 -0.75 6.27
CA ASP A 268 -21.01 0.01 6.61
C ASP A 268 -22.06 -0.94 7.17
N THR A 269 -22.65 -0.64 8.33
CA THR A 269 -23.60 -1.53 9.00
C THR A 269 -24.90 -1.67 8.21
N ILE A 270 -25.40 -0.59 7.62
CA ILE A 270 -26.65 -0.62 6.86
C ILE A 270 -26.46 -1.45 5.58
N VAL A 271 -25.34 -1.27 4.88
CA VAL A 271 -25.03 -2.05 3.68
C VAL A 271 -24.84 -3.51 4.01
N PHE A 272 -24.16 -3.80 5.12
CA PHE A 272 -23.92 -5.15 5.61
C PHE A 272 -25.23 -5.87 5.97
N ASP A 273 -26.13 -5.23 6.73
CA ASP A 273 -27.40 -5.83 7.18
C ASP A 273 -28.36 -6.09 6.01
N ASN A 274 -28.21 -5.33 4.91
CA ASN A 274 -28.98 -5.50 3.68
C ASN A 274 -28.29 -6.37 2.62
N ALA A 275 -27.12 -6.93 2.90
CA ALA A 275 -26.42 -7.81 1.99
C ALA A 275 -27.21 -9.12 1.79
N LYS A 276 -27.31 -9.58 0.54
CA LYS A 276 -28.03 -10.82 0.19
C LYS A 276 -27.12 -11.69 -0.65
N ASP A 277 -26.89 -12.90 -0.16
CA ASP A 277 -26.06 -13.89 -0.83
C ASP A 277 -26.67 -14.32 -2.17
N GLY A 278 -25.84 -14.37 -3.21
CA GLY A 278 -26.25 -14.84 -4.52
C GLY A 278 -27.38 -14.03 -5.18
N ARG A 279 -27.53 -12.76 -4.85
CA ARG A 279 -28.53 -11.90 -5.50
C ARG A 279 -28.08 -11.49 -6.90
N ILE A 280 -29.00 -11.47 -7.84
CA ILE A 280 -28.78 -10.95 -9.18
C ILE A 280 -29.19 -9.47 -9.17
N ASP A 281 -28.21 -8.57 -9.20
CA ASP A 281 -28.47 -7.13 -9.17
C ASP A 281 -28.45 -6.50 -10.56
N ILE A 282 -27.77 -7.11 -11.51
CA ILE A 282 -27.63 -6.65 -12.91
C ILE A 282 -27.73 -7.84 -13.85
N ILE A 283 -28.39 -7.64 -14.97
CA ILE A 283 -28.30 -8.53 -16.14
C ILE A 283 -27.79 -7.69 -17.30
N LYS A 284 -26.64 -8.08 -17.83
CA LYS A 284 -26.00 -7.41 -18.98
C LYS A 284 -26.65 -7.89 -20.28
N ILE A 285 -27.02 -6.97 -21.14
CA ILE A 285 -27.44 -7.26 -22.50
C ILE A 285 -26.16 -7.32 -23.36
N VAL A 286 -25.70 -8.53 -23.66
CA VAL A 286 -24.57 -8.72 -24.56
C VAL A 286 -25.03 -8.58 -26.01
N ASN A 287 -26.24 -9.10 -26.30
CA ASN A 287 -26.95 -8.92 -27.55
C ASN A 287 -28.45 -8.98 -27.27
N GLY A 288 -29.18 -7.94 -27.66
CA GLY A 288 -30.63 -7.83 -27.43
C GLY A 288 -31.49 -8.73 -28.31
N GLY A 289 -30.90 -9.43 -29.27
CA GLY A 289 -31.63 -10.27 -30.23
C GLY A 289 -32.54 -9.48 -31.16
N THR A 290 -33.37 -10.18 -31.90
CA THR A 290 -34.33 -9.57 -32.83
C THR A 290 -35.59 -10.43 -32.94
N GLY A 291 -36.71 -9.81 -33.27
CA GLY A 291 -37.99 -10.49 -33.51
C GLY A 291 -38.86 -10.72 -32.25
N TYR A 292 -38.40 -10.28 -31.10
CA TYR A 292 -39.21 -10.35 -29.89
C TYR A 292 -40.45 -9.49 -29.99
N TYR A 293 -41.55 -9.93 -29.32
CA TYR A 293 -42.84 -9.31 -29.36
C TYR A 293 -43.33 -8.99 -30.78
N ALA A 294 -43.16 -9.96 -31.68
CA ALA A 294 -43.54 -9.82 -33.09
C ALA A 294 -42.92 -8.61 -33.82
N GLY A 295 -41.71 -8.18 -33.40
CA GLY A 295 -41.01 -7.03 -33.98
C GLY A 295 -41.55 -5.66 -33.49
N SER A 296 -42.49 -5.64 -32.53
CA SER A 296 -43.06 -4.42 -31.95
C SER A 296 -42.31 -3.95 -30.71
N SER A 297 -42.82 -2.91 -30.06
CA SER A 297 -42.22 -2.36 -28.81
C SER A 297 -43.16 -2.60 -27.64
N VAL A 298 -42.64 -2.96 -26.50
CA VAL A 298 -43.34 -3.17 -25.24
C VAL A 298 -42.43 -2.92 -24.04
N ASN A 299 -42.98 -2.35 -22.97
CA ASN A 299 -42.28 -2.14 -21.71
C ASN A 299 -42.74 -3.16 -20.66
N ASN A 300 -41.83 -3.54 -19.77
CA ASN A 300 -42.09 -4.46 -18.64
C ASN A 300 -42.68 -5.82 -19.08
N TYR A 301 -42.15 -6.38 -20.16
CA TYR A 301 -42.63 -7.67 -20.66
C TYR A 301 -42.01 -8.82 -19.84
N ALA A 302 -42.90 -9.54 -19.11
CA ALA A 302 -42.52 -10.52 -18.11
C ALA A 302 -42.43 -11.96 -18.68
N VAL A 303 -41.56 -12.18 -19.66
CA VAL A 303 -41.32 -13.51 -20.29
C VAL A 303 -39.89 -13.99 -20.09
N VAL A 304 -39.26 -13.50 -19.06
CA VAL A 304 -37.86 -13.84 -18.74
C VAL A 304 -37.85 -14.94 -17.71
N SER A 305 -37.13 -16.03 -18.02
CA SER A 305 -36.85 -17.11 -17.09
C SER A 305 -35.43 -17.00 -16.60
N VAL A 306 -35.25 -16.99 -15.27
CA VAL A 306 -33.93 -17.08 -14.62
C VAL A 306 -33.83 -18.45 -13.98
N THR A 307 -32.98 -19.30 -14.53
CA THR A 307 -32.72 -20.66 -14.06
C THR A 307 -31.32 -20.77 -13.47
N GLY A 308 -31.15 -21.56 -12.43
CA GLY A 308 -29.87 -21.76 -11.74
C GLY A 308 -30.06 -22.53 -10.44
N ASP A 309 -29.08 -22.43 -9.56
CA ASP A 309 -29.09 -23.07 -8.23
C ASP A 309 -29.75 -22.22 -7.14
N GLY A 310 -30.04 -20.93 -7.42
CA GLY A 310 -30.78 -20.03 -6.55
C GLY A 310 -32.28 -20.02 -6.80
N ASN A 311 -32.98 -19.06 -6.21
CA ASN A 311 -34.46 -18.94 -6.31
C ASN A 311 -34.95 -17.50 -6.24
N LEU A 312 -36.26 -17.31 -6.55
CA LEU A 312 -37.02 -16.08 -6.41
C LEU A 312 -36.59 -14.90 -7.30
N ALA A 313 -35.66 -15.09 -8.24
CA ALA A 313 -35.41 -14.04 -9.22
C ALA A 313 -36.62 -13.81 -10.12
N ASN A 314 -37.00 -12.53 -10.29
CA ASN A 314 -38.09 -12.10 -11.14
C ASN A 314 -37.66 -10.86 -11.91
N VAL A 315 -37.79 -10.92 -13.22
CA VAL A 315 -37.29 -9.90 -14.14
C VAL A 315 -38.29 -9.65 -15.27
N SER A 316 -38.29 -8.43 -15.76
CA SER A 316 -39.02 -8.05 -16.98
C SER A 316 -38.04 -7.36 -17.96
N ILE A 317 -38.44 -7.27 -19.21
CA ILE A 317 -37.62 -6.66 -20.27
C ILE A 317 -38.41 -5.54 -20.96
N ASP A 318 -37.65 -4.57 -21.48
CA ASP A 318 -38.18 -3.59 -22.41
C ASP A 318 -37.68 -3.93 -23.81
N VAL A 319 -38.65 -3.98 -24.73
CA VAL A 319 -38.41 -4.33 -26.13
C VAL A 319 -38.73 -3.12 -27.00
N VAL A 320 -37.85 -2.76 -27.91
CA VAL A 320 -38.05 -1.72 -28.91
C VAL A 320 -37.80 -2.29 -30.30
N ASN A 321 -38.80 -2.23 -31.16
CA ASN A 321 -38.74 -2.77 -32.53
C ASN A 321 -38.24 -4.22 -32.57
N GLY A 322 -38.70 -5.05 -31.64
CA GLY A 322 -38.33 -6.46 -31.57
C GLY A 322 -36.96 -6.75 -30.97
N THR A 323 -36.26 -5.76 -30.44
CA THR A 323 -34.95 -5.93 -29.80
C THR A 323 -35.06 -5.58 -28.31
N ILE A 324 -34.44 -6.40 -27.44
CA ILE A 324 -34.37 -6.14 -25.99
C ILE A 324 -33.39 -5.00 -25.77
N VAL A 325 -33.85 -3.92 -25.14
CA VAL A 325 -33.06 -2.71 -24.89
C VAL A 325 -32.78 -2.46 -23.43
N ASP A 326 -33.63 -2.95 -22.52
CA ASP A 326 -33.41 -2.84 -21.07
C ASP A 326 -33.98 -4.05 -20.32
N ILE A 327 -33.50 -4.24 -19.07
CA ILE A 327 -33.92 -5.33 -18.21
C ILE A 327 -34.21 -4.75 -16.82
N ASN A 328 -35.45 -4.93 -16.38
CA ASN A 328 -35.93 -4.47 -15.09
C ASN A 328 -35.93 -5.64 -14.09
N ILE A 329 -35.07 -5.58 -13.08
CA ILE A 329 -35.00 -6.58 -12.02
C ILE A 329 -36.04 -6.24 -10.95
N LEU A 330 -37.15 -6.97 -10.94
CA LEU A 330 -38.25 -6.80 -9.97
C LEU A 330 -37.86 -7.44 -8.63
N ASN A 331 -37.19 -8.58 -8.68
CA ASN A 331 -36.57 -9.25 -7.54
C ASN A 331 -35.31 -9.95 -7.99
N GLY A 332 -34.16 -9.64 -7.35
CA GLY A 332 -32.87 -10.27 -7.69
C GLY A 332 -32.72 -11.70 -7.17
N GLY A 333 -33.66 -12.19 -6.38
CA GLY A 333 -33.57 -13.52 -5.77
C GLY A 333 -32.47 -13.65 -4.73
N ASN A 334 -32.07 -14.88 -4.45
CA ASN A 334 -30.99 -15.20 -3.52
C ASN A 334 -30.38 -16.59 -3.80
N ASN A 335 -29.23 -16.84 -3.18
CA ASN A 335 -28.50 -18.12 -3.21
C ASN A 335 -28.09 -18.61 -4.60
N TYR A 336 -27.98 -17.73 -5.59
CA TYR A 336 -27.42 -18.09 -6.87
C TYR A 336 -25.87 -18.14 -6.78
N SER A 337 -25.29 -19.22 -7.25
CA SER A 337 -23.86 -19.26 -7.64
C SER A 337 -23.72 -19.34 -9.17
N THR A 338 -24.75 -19.84 -9.83
CA THR A 338 -24.90 -19.86 -11.29
C THR A 338 -26.29 -19.42 -11.71
N ALA A 339 -26.40 -18.65 -12.78
CA ALA A 339 -27.69 -18.23 -13.32
C ALA A 339 -27.63 -18.12 -14.84
N THR A 340 -28.66 -18.65 -15.50
CA THR A 340 -28.90 -18.51 -16.94
C THR A 340 -30.19 -17.73 -17.12
N VAL A 341 -30.12 -16.72 -17.97
CA VAL A 341 -31.27 -15.86 -18.29
C VAL A 341 -31.74 -16.17 -19.70
N THR A 342 -32.97 -16.61 -19.82
CA THR A 342 -33.59 -16.92 -21.10
C THR A 342 -34.87 -16.12 -21.28
N VAL A 343 -35.14 -15.68 -22.50
CA VAL A 343 -36.34 -14.98 -22.87
C VAL A 343 -37.14 -15.86 -23.80
N GLU A 344 -38.38 -16.18 -23.38
CA GLU A 344 -39.32 -16.93 -24.21
C GLU A 344 -40.27 -15.92 -24.87
N ASP A 345 -40.52 -16.08 -26.15
CA ASP A 345 -41.55 -15.32 -26.84
C ASP A 345 -42.90 -16.11 -26.82
N PRO A 346 -43.86 -15.74 -25.98
CA PRO A 346 -45.12 -16.46 -25.92
C PRO A 346 -45.96 -16.33 -27.18
N LEU A 347 -45.64 -15.39 -28.05
CA LEU A 347 -46.29 -15.26 -29.34
C LEU A 347 -45.79 -16.26 -30.38
N GLN A 348 -44.77 -17.06 -30.06
CA GLN A 348 -44.15 -18.11 -30.88
C GLN A 348 -43.83 -17.66 -32.32
N GLN A 349 -43.59 -16.41 -32.53
CA GLN A 349 -43.15 -15.89 -33.81
C GLN A 349 -41.63 -16.10 -33.97
N ALA A 350 -41.16 -16.27 -35.19
CA ALA A 350 -39.76 -16.54 -35.46
C ALA A 350 -38.85 -15.45 -34.89
N ILE A 351 -38.19 -15.77 -33.76
CA ILE A 351 -37.09 -14.97 -33.23
C ILE A 351 -35.96 -15.03 -34.26
N GLY A 352 -35.58 -13.89 -34.78
CA GLY A 352 -34.51 -13.85 -35.80
C GLY A 352 -33.16 -14.27 -35.23
N ASN A 353 -32.73 -13.56 -34.17
CA ASN A 353 -31.54 -13.91 -33.37
C ASN A 353 -31.92 -13.94 -31.90
N THR A 354 -31.53 -14.99 -31.20
CA THR A 354 -31.76 -15.11 -29.75
C THR A 354 -30.91 -14.10 -28.99
N ALA A 355 -31.49 -13.43 -27.99
CA ALA A 355 -30.79 -12.55 -27.11
C ALA A 355 -29.74 -13.31 -26.29
N ASN A 356 -28.62 -12.65 -26.04
CA ASN A 356 -27.58 -13.11 -25.12
C ASN A 356 -27.58 -12.19 -23.90
N LEU A 357 -28.06 -12.75 -22.78
CA LEU A 357 -28.21 -12.03 -21.51
C LEU A 357 -27.33 -12.70 -20.46
N GLN A 358 -26.55 -11.92 -19.74
CA GLN A 358 -25.64 -12.41 -18.73
C GLN A 358 -25.99 -11.84 -17.35
N ALA A 359 -26.39 -12.71 -16.42
CA ALA A 359 -26.59 -12.33 -15.03
C ALA A 359 -25.27 -12.04 -14.33
N VAL A 360 -25.22 -10.94 -13.57
CA VAL A 360 -24.11 -10.63 -12.66
C VAL A 360 -24.59 -10.93 -11.25
N ILE A 361 -24.03 -11.98 -10.67
CA ILE A 361 -24.39 -12.46 -9.33
C ILE A 361 -23.55 -11.71 -8.30
N SER A 362 -24.15 -11.37 -7.15
CA SER A 362 -23.43 -10.77 -6.03
C SER A 362 -22.36 -11.71 -5.48
N PRO A 363 -21.30 -11.19 -4.84
CA PRO A 363 -20.31 -12.03 -4.19
C PRO A 363 -20.94 -12.83 -3.04
N GLN A 364 -20.22 -13.84 -2.56
CA GLN A 364 -20.63 -14.66 -1.42
C GLN A 364 -21.03 -13.78 -0.22
N TYR A 365 -22.19 -14.05 0.36
CA TYR A 365 -22.88 -13.26 1.40
C TYR A 365 -23.43 -11.91 0.95
N GLY A 366 -23.26 -11.53 -0.32
CA GLY A 366 -23.80 -10.31 -0.87
C GLY A 366 -22.86 -9.11 -0.89
N HIS A 367 -23.24 -8.10 -1.66
CA HIS A 367 -22.48 -6.85 -1.77
C HIS A 367 -22.44 -6.09 -0.44
N GLY A 368 -21.23 -5.75 0.00
CA GLY A 368 -20.97 -5.00 1.23
C GLY A 368 -20.88 -5.85 2.50
N PHE A 369 -21.04 -7.17 2.40
CA PHE A 369 -20.81 -8.07 3.52
C PHE A 369 -19.34 -8.06 3.95
N ASP A 370 -18.43 -8.19 3.01
CA ASP A 370 -16.98 -8.13 3.22
C ASP A 370 -16.33 -7.16 2.21
N PRO A 371 -16.40 -5.85 2.46
CA PRO A 371 -15.86 -4.85 1.53
C PRO A 371 -14.36 -5.01 1.26
N GLN A 372 -13.58 -5.47 2.24
CA GLN A 372 -12.15 -5.72 2.07
C GLN A 372 -11.92 -6.78 0.99
N ARG A 373 -12.61 -7.91 1.07
CA ARG A 373 -12.52 -8.97 0.06
C ARG A 373 -13.08 -8.53 -1.27
N GLU A 374 -14.22 -7.86 -1.25
CA GLU A 374 -14.96 -7.44 -2.43
C GLU A 374 -14.21 -6.40 -3.27
N LEU A 375 -13.54 -5.45 -2.61
CA LEU A 375 -12.77 -4.39 -3.26
C LEU A 375 -11.28 -4.71 -3.41
N GLY A 376 -10.84 -5.90 -2.98
CA GLY A 376 -9.46 -6.36 -3.18
C GLY A 376 -8.44 -5.82 -2.17
N GLY A 377 -8.85 -5.62 -0.92
CA GLY A 377 -8.01 -5.08 0.15
C GLY A 377 -6.98 -6.09 0.69
N SER A 378 -5.91 -6.31 -0.05
CA SER A 378 -4.76 -7.13 0.35
C SER A 378 -3.65 -6.33 1.05
N SER A 379 -3.89 -5.07 1.36
CA SER A 379 -2.93 -4.18 1.98
C SER A 379 -3.44 -3.64 3.30
N VAL A 380 -2.53 -3.47 4.26
CA VAL A 380 -2.83 -2.85 5.56
C VAL A 380 -1.92 -1.63 5.75
N MET A 381 -2.51 -0.50 6.04
CA MET A 381 -1.77 0.69 6.42
C MET A 381 -1.55 0.70 7.93
N VAL A 382 -0.32 0.91 8.32
CA VAL A 382 0.08 1.22 9.68
C VAL A 382 0.32 2.72 9.77
N SER A 383 -0.35 3.39 10.71
CA SER A 383 -0.21 4.83 10.95
C SER A 383 0.09 5.07 12.41
N VAL A 384 1.30 5.51 12.71
CA VAL A 384 1.80 5.69 14.07
C VAL A 384 2.23 7.12 14.27
N ASP A 385 1.75 7.73 15.34
CA ASP A 385 2.16 9.07 15.77
C ASP A 385 3.19 8.96 16.89
N ILE A 386 4.31 9.66 16.75
CA ILE A 386 5.33 9.84 17.80
C ILE A 386 5.26 11.29 18.24
N GLU A 387 4.77 11.51 19.44
CA GLU A 387 4.56 12.84 20.00
C GLU A 387 5.76 13.25 20.85
N GLY A 388 6.35 14.39 20.55
CA GLY A 388 7.42 14.99 21.32
C GLY A 388 8.55 14.03 21.66
N ASP A 389 8.86 13.92 22.95
CA ASP A 389 9.87 13.00 23.50
C ASP A 389 9.34 11.58 23.78
N ALA A 390 8.15 11.24 23.25
CA ALA A 390 7.51 9.95 23.50
C ALA A 390 7.37 9.60 25.01
N ALA A 391 6.91 10.56 25.79
CA ALA A 391 6.78 10.48 27.25
C ALA A 391 8.13 10.21 27.95
N GLY A 392 9.19 10.86 27.49
CA GLY A 392 10.55 10.72 28.02
C GLY A 392 11.31 9.48 27.53
N ASN A 393 10.72 8.69 26.64
CA ASN A 393 11.38 7.49 26.10
C ASN A 393 12.23 7.74 24.85
N LEU A 394 12.17 8.94 24.27
CA LEU A 394 12.98 9.37 23.14
C LEU A 394 13.57 10.75 23.45
N PRO A 395 14.83 10.85 23.89
CA PRO A 395 15.45 12.14 24.16
C PRO A 395 15.59 12.90 22.83
N VAL A 396 15.14 14.15 22.83
CA VAL A 396 15.14 15.02 21.65
C VAL A 396 15.64 16.39 22.06
N GLU A 397 16.66 16.89 21.38
CA GLU A 397 17.14 18.24 21.61
C GLU A 397 16.18 19.29 21.03
N ASN A 398 16.03 20.40 21.74
CA ASN A 398 15.17 21.50 21.31
C ASN A 398 15.67 22.24 20.05
N ASN A 399 16.93 22.02 19.68
CA ASN A 399 17.56 22.64 18.50
C ASN A 399 17.37 21.84 17.20
N GLY A 400 16.68 20.69 17.25
CA GLY A 400 16.38 19.88 16.06
C GLY A 400 17.61 19.21 15.44
N THR A 401 18.62 18.84 16.22
CA THR A 401 19.82 18.14 15.72
C THR A 401 19.61 16.62 15.60
N ASP A 402 18.71 16.07 16.41
CA ASP A 402 18.44 14.64 16.41
C ASP A 402 17.79 14.18 15.11
N SER A 403 18.13 13.00 14.68
CA SER A 403 17.62 12.48 13.42
C SER A 403 17.39 10.97 13.46
N ILE A 404 16.36 10.56 12.73
CA ILE A 404 16.05 9.17 12.44
C ILE A 404 16.02 8.97 10.92
N ARG A 405 16.45 7.78 10.47
CA ARG A 405 16.50 7.41 9.06
C ARG A 405 15.95 6.01 8.78
N GLN A 406 15.48 5.34 9.81
CA GLN A 406 15.02 3.97 9.65
C GLN A 406 13.83 3.69 10.56
N MET A 407 12.87 2.96 10.02
CA MET A 407 11.70 2.47 10.74
C MET A 407 11.50 0.99 10.43
N CYS A 408 11.09 0.23 11.42
CA CYS A 408 10.88 -1.21 11.27
C CYS A 408 9.62 -1.63 12.00
N LEU A 409 8.96 -2.68 11.48
CA LEU A 409 7.98 -3.45 12.24
C LEU A 409 8.67 -4.60 12.92
N VAL A 410 8.54 -4.69 14.24
CA VAL A 410 9.16 -5.74 15.06
C VAL A 410 8.07 -6.42 15.88
N LYS A 411 8.06 -7.75 15.85
CA LYS A 411 7.12 -8.61 16.58
C LYS A 411 7.86 -9.38 17.67
N ASP A 412 7.15 -9.70 18.76
CA ASP A 412 7.62 -10.56 19.85
C ASP A 412 8.88 -10.05 20.57
N VAL A 413 8.92 -8.73 20.78
CA VAL A 413 9.95 -8.07 21.59
C VAL A 413 9.84 -8.53 23.04
N LYS A 414 10.97 -8.88 23.66
CA LYS A 414 11.05 -9.35 25.05
C LYS A 414 11.70 -8.33 25.96
N VAL A 415 11.14 -8.16 27.15
CA VAL A 415 11.81 -7.44 28.23
C VAL A 415 12.96 -8.28 28.80
N THR A 416 13.81 -7.67 29.61
CA THR A 416 15.02 -8.32 30.18
C THR A 416 14.72 -9.59 31.00
N THR A 417 13.52 -9.73 31.54
CA THR A 417 13.06 -10.95 32.24
C THR A 417 12.67 -12.09 31.29
N GLY A 418 12.69 -11.86 29.96
CA GLY A 418 12.37 -12.86 28.96
C GLY A 418 10.90 -12.95 28.57
N VAL A 419 9.99 -12.21 29.22
CA VAL A 419 8.58 -12.14 28.84
C VAL A 419 8.37 -11.11 27.73
N PHE A 420 7.23 -11.20 27.04
CA PHE A 420 6.90 -10.24 25.99
C PHE A 420 6.63 -8.85 26.55
N GLY A 421 7.12 -7.83 25.83
CA GLY A 421 6.89 -6.43 26.17
C GLY A 421 5.41 -6.05 26.05
N THR A 422 4.91 -5.22 26.96
CA THR A 422 3.51 -4.77 26.98
C THR A 422 3.36 -3.26 27.04
N ALA A 423 4.41 -2.51 27.38
CA ALA A 423 4.37 -1.06 27.49
C ALA A 423 4.13 -0.38 26.14
N ALA A 424 3.57 0.82 26.17
CA ALA A 424 3.32 1.64 24.99
C ALA A 424 4.62 2.06 24.29
N TYR A 425 5.67 2.27 25.07
CA TYR A 425 7.01 2.65 24.60
C TYR A 425 8.08 1.88 25.33
N TYR A 426 9.20 1.63 24.65
CA TYR A 426 10.46 1.19 25.24
C TYR A 426 11.61 1.97 24.64
N PRO A 427 12.46 2.63 25.46
CA PRO A 427 13.73 3.17 25.00
C PRO A 427 14.66 2.02 24.60
N MET A 428 15.46 2.24 23.54
CA MET A 428 16.44 1.26 23.06
C MET A 428 17.89 1.71 23.33
N TYR A 429 18.07 2.66 24.21
CA TYR A 429 19.37 3.20 24.60
C TYR A 429 19.68 2.87 26.06
N THR A 430 20.97 2.92 26.37
CA THR A 430 21.49 2.88 27.75
C THR A 430 21.73 4.30 28.21
N THR A 431 21.39 4.63 29.45
CA THR A 431 21.73 5.91 30.07
C THR A 431 22.98 5.75 30.95
N ILE A 432 23.89 6.72 30.87
CA ILE A 432 25.13 6.77 31.63
C ILE A 432 25.20 8.12 32.32
N SER A 433 25.05 8.14 33.65
CA SER A 433 25.23 9.36 34.46
C SER A 433 26.72 9.62 34.65
N THR A 434 27.13 10.85 34.42
CA THR A 434 28.55 11.23 34.44
C THR A 434 28.84 12.45 35.32
N SER A 435 30.12 12.67 35.61
CA SER A 435 30.55 13.98 36.06
C SER A 435 30.39 15.03 34.95
N ASN A 436 30.35 16.31 35.30
CA ASN A 436 30.35 17.38 34.30
C ASN A 436 31.62 17.29 33.43
N PRO A 437 31.49 17.07 32.10
CA PRO A 437 32.63 16.98 31.21
C PRO A 437 33.18 18.37 30.87
N PRO A 438 34.49 18.51 30.61
CA PRO A 438 35.09 19.78 30.21
C PRO A 438 34.59 20.26 28.82
N VAL A 439 34.10 19.36 28.00
CA VAL A 439 33.48 19.60 26.69
C VAL A 439 32.27 18.68 26.59
N ASN A 440 31.09 19.23 26.28
CA ASN A 440 29.87 18.45 26.15
C ASN A 440 30.00 17.38 25.06
N PHE A 441 29.41 16.23 25.33
CA PHE A 441 29.28 15.17 24.34
C PHE A 441 28.30 15.59 23.22
N THR A 442 28.60 15.20 21.99
CA THR A 442 27.82 15.59 20.83
C THR A 442 27.08 14.42 20.20
N PHE A 443 25.95 14.71 19.58
CA PHE A 443 25.15 13.73 18.87
C PHE A 443 25.95 12.98 17.79
N ASN A 444 25.81 11.66 17.73
CA ASN A 444 26.49 10.74 16.82
C ASN A 444 28.00 10.53 17.07
N GLU A 445 28.60 11.18 18.03
CA GLU A 445 29.99 10.87 18.34
C GLU A 445 30.14 9.48 18.98
N ILE A 446 31.36 8.95 18.94
CA ILE A 446 31.69 7.70 19.60
C ILE A 446 32.39 8.00 20.92
N VAL A 447 31.90 7.36 21.98
CA VAL A 447 32.51 7.37 23.30
C VAL A 447 33.09 6.00 23.62
N TYR A 448 34.10 5.96 24.50
CA TYR A 448 34.72 4.70 24.87
C TYR A 448 35.30 4.72 26.30
N VAL A 449 35.48 3.52 26.87
CA VAL A 449 36.18 3.30 28.16
C VAL A 449 37.42 2.45 27.87
N GLY A 450 38.57 2.90 28.35
CA GLY A 450 39.86 2.25 28.14
C GLY A 450 40.99 3.24 27.92
N SER A 451 42.22 2.73 27.78
CA SER A 451 43.41 3.58 27.59
C SER A 451 43.50 4.21 26.18
N SER A 452 42.84 3.61 25.19
CA SER A 452 42.66 4.13 23.84
C SER A 452 41.44 3.51 23.19
N PHE A 453 40.93 4.13 22.12
CA PHE A 453 39.79 3.58 21.39
C PHE A 453 40.06 2.18 20.80
N SER A 454 41.29 1.92 20.34
CA SER A 454 41.70 0.63 19.79
C SER A 454 41.76 -0.51 20.80
N THR A 455 41.90 -0.20 22.09
CA THR A 455 41.96 -1.14 23.21
C THR A 455 40.80 -1.02 24.15
N ALA A 456 39.76 -0.31 23.72
CA ALA A 456 38.57 -0.04 24.54
C ALA A 456 37.84 -1.32 24.94
N THR A 457 37.48 -1.41 26.20
CA THR A 457 36.62 -2.50 26.74
C THR A 457 35.14 -2.24 26.52
N PHE A 458 34.78 -0.97 26.31
CA PHE A 458 33.45 -0.49 26.01
C PHE A 458 33.54 0.64 25.00
N SER A 459 32.64 0.66 24.04
CA SER A 459 32.39 1.81 23.18
C SER A 459 30.91 1.90 22.81
N ALA A 460 30.43 3.10 22.57
CA ALA A 460 29.04 3.34 22.21
C ALA A 460 28.91 4.62 21.36
N ARG A 461 27.75 4.79 20.75
CA ARG A 461 27.38 6.01 20.02
C ARG A 461 26.46 6.87 20.88
N VAL A 462 26.74 8.16 20.93
CA VAL A 462 25.90 9.13 21.64
C VAL A 462 24.63 9.39 20.81
N VAL A 463 23.48 9.12 21.42
CA VAL A 463 22.14 9.47 20.92
C VAL A 463 21.75 10.86 21.39
N HIS A 464 22.07 11.18 22.64
CA HIS A 464 21.78 12.47 23.26
C HIS A 464 22.69 12.70 24.47
N PHE A 465 22.97 13.92 24.80
CA PHE A 465 23.60 14.32 26.06
C PHE A 465 22.78 15.41 26.71
N ASP A 466 22.20 15.12 27.87
CA ASP A 466 21.54 16.10 28.72
C ASP A 466 22.58 16.74 29.63
N ASP A 467 22.97 17.95 29.29
CA ASP A 467 23.98 18.70 30.04
C ASP A 467 23.44 19.29 31.37
N THR A 468 22.12 19.31 31.55
CA THR A 468 21.51 19.80 32.81
C THR A 468 21.66 18.80 33.94
N ILE A 469 21.64 17.50 33.61
CA ILE A 469 21.78 16.38 34.54
C ILE A 469 23.03 15.56 34.30
N ASN A 470 23.90 15.94 33.35
CA ASN A 470 25.12 15.26 32.96
C ASN A 470 24.88 13.78 32.63
N THR A 471 23.87 13.48 31.81
CA THR A 471 23.49 12.12 31.44
C THR A 471 23.65 11.91 29.95
N LEU A 472 24.42 10.86 29.59
CA LEU A 472 24.55 10.35 28.24
C LEU A 472 23.48 9.31 27.96
N TYR A 473 22.91 9.39 26.78
CA TYR A 473 22.04 8.38 26.18
C TYR A 473 22.80 7.75 25.01
N VAL A 474 23.06 6.44 25.08
CA VAL A 474 23.93 5.77 24.10
C VAL A 474 23.28 4.52 23.54
N ASN A 475 23.56 4.24 22.26
CA ASN A 475 23.20 3.00 21.59
C ASN A 475 24.42 2.39 20.85
N ASN A 476 24.18 1.37 20.03
CA ASN A 476 25.24 0.69 19.25
C ASN A 476 26.44 0.30 20.09
N ILE A 477 26.16 -0.30 21.24
CA ILE A 477 27.16 -0.67 22.23
C ILE A 477 28.00 -1.84 21.73
N VAL A 478 29.32 -1.70 21.90
CA VAL A 478 30.32 -2.75 21.69
C VAL A 478 31.10 -2.94 22.98
N GLY A 479 31.23 -4.18 23.44
CA GLY A 479 31.90 -4.51 24.70
C GLY A 479 30.96 -4.66 25.88
N ASP A 480 31.51 -4.65 27.10
CA ASP A 480 30.77 -4.91 28.32
C ASP A 480 30.32 -3.62 29.02
N VAL A 481 29.01 -3.44 29.10
CA VAL A 481 28.37 -2.30 29.76
C VAL A 481 28.23 -2.50 31.27
N ASN A 482 28.43 -3.72 31.79
CA ASN A 482 28.19 -4.02 33.21
C ASN A 482 29.31 -3.56 34.15
N ASN A 483 30.50 -3.37 33.61
CA ASN A 483 31.69 -3.14 34.41
C ASN A 483 32.35 -1.77 34.11
N ILE A 484 31.55 -0.76 33.72
CA ILE A 484 32.08 0.58 33.42
C ILE A 484 31.78 1.63 34.50
N GLU A 485 31.01 1.30 35.51
CA GLU A 485 30.79 2.21 36.67
C GLU A 485 32.12 2.53 37.34
N ASN A 486 32.27 3.79 37.73
CA ASN A 486 33.50 4.39 38.28
C ASN A 486 34.69 4.46 37.31
N GLU A 487 34.52 4.05 36.05
CA GLU A 487 35.52 4.23 34.99
C GLU A 487 35.41 5.64 34.39
N THR A 488 36.38 5.97 33.55
CA THR A 488 36.38 7.21 32.76
C THR A 488 35.95 6.96 31.35
N ILE A 489 34.94 7.72 30.89
CA ILE A 489 34.47 7.71 29.48
C ILE A 489 35.12 8.87 28.72
N TYR A 490 35.61 8.57 27.54
CA TYR A 490 36.33 9.49 26.66
C TYR A 490 35.58 9.69 25.34
N GLN A 491 35.70 10.89 24.78
CA GLN A 491 35.33 11.14 23.38
C GLN A 491 36.43 10.57 22.45
N LYS A 492 36.01 9.82 21.41
CA LYS A 492 36.98 9.18 20.49
C LYS A 492 37.85 10.20 19.77
N ASP A 493 37.23 11.26 19.24
CA ASP A 493 37.93 12.25 18.40
C ASP A 493 38.52 13.43 19.22
N ALA A 494 38.20 13.48 20.52
CA ALA A 494 38.76 14.44 21.46
C ALA A 494 39.04 13.78 22.83
N PRO A 495 40.07 12.91 22.95
CA PRO A 495 40.30 12.13 24.17
C PRO A 495 40.66 12.96 25.43
N SER A 496 40.97 14.23 25.26
CA SER A 496 41.13 15.18 26.38
C SER A 496 39.80 15.58 27.00
N ALA A 497 38.68 15.36 26.30
CA ALA A 497 37.36 15.52 26.80
C ALA A 497 36.86 14.18 27.37
N PHE A 498 36.67 14.15 28.70
CA PHE A 498 36.30 12.95 29.42
C PHE A 498 35.39 13.28 30.61
N ALA A 499 34.66 12.26 31.07
CA ALA A 499 33.86 12.35 32.28
C ALA A 499 34.00 11.07 33.11
N LYS A 500 33.77 11.14 34.41
CA LYS A 500 33.69 9.94 35.24
C LYS A 500 32.26 9.39 35.23
N ILE A 501 32.11 8.09 35.05
CA ILE A 501 30.83 7.40 35.09
C ILE A 501 30.42 7.16 36.54
N PHE A 502 29.18 7.53 36.91
CA PHE A 502 28.61 7.31 38.24
C PHE A 502 27.59 6.18 38.27
N ASP A 503 26.76 6.08 37.23
CA ASP A 503 25.69 5.07 37.14
C ASP A 503 25.42 4.69 35.71
N VAL A 504 24.92 3.46 35.51
CA VAL A 504 24.59 2.92 34.19
C VAL A 504 23.23 2.21 34.26
N THR A 505 22.25 2.74 33.57
CA THR A 505 20.92 2.14 33.46
C THR A 505 20.69 1.62 32.04
N LYS A 506 20.44 0.31 31.95
CA LYS A 506 20.14 -0.36 30.67
C LYS A 506 18.66 -0.24 30.33
N PRO A 507 18.29 -0.37 29.04
CA PRO A 507 16.89 -0.45 28.66
C PRO A 507 16.24 -1.70 29.26
N ASP A 508 14.94 -1.61 29.59
CA ASP A 508 14.16 -2.71 30.11
C ASP A 508 13.93 -3.84 29.12
N ILE A 509 14.24 -3.60 27.84
CA ILE A 509 14.06 -4.59 26.77
C ILE A 509 15.38 -5.25 26.39
N ASN A 510 15.29 -6.46 25.93
CA ASN A 510 16.35 -7.09 25.17
C ASN A 510 16.30 -6.56 23.72
N ILE A 511 17.16 -5.59 23.41
CA ILE A 511 17.18 -4.89 22.12
C ILE A 511 17.41 -5.83 20.91
N LEU A 512 17.96 -7.03 21.14
CA LEU A 512 18.19 -8.03 20.09
C LEU A 512 17.09 -9.09 20.03
N SER A 513 16.02 -8.94 20.82
CA SER A 513 14.85 -9.80 20.75
C SER A 513 13.85 -9.35 19.69
N GLY A 514 12.94 -10.25 19.36
CA GLY A 514 11.89 -10.01 18.40
C GLY A 514 12.26 -10.38 16.97
N GLU A 515 11.23 -10.43 16.14
CA GLU A 515 11.32 -10.72 14.71
C GLU A 515 11.02 -9.45 13.92
N ILE A 516 11.91 -9.05 13.02
CA ILE A 516 11.71 -7.92 12.13
C ILE A 516 10.84 -8.37 10.96
N LEU A 517 9.64 -7.79 10.85
CA LEU A 517 8.67 -8.09 9.81
C LEU A 517 8.83 -7.20 8.57
N TYR A 518 9.20 -5.94 8.78
CA TYR A 518 9.30 -4.93 7.73
C TYR A 518 10.39 -3.91 8.08
N ILE A 519 11.09 -3.44 7.08
CA ILE A 519 12.14 -2.42 7.22
C ILE A 519 11.89 -1.34 6.18
N GLU A 520 11.91 -0.09 6.61
CA GLU A 520 11.88 1.06 5.73
C GLU A 520 13.04 2.00 6.05
N ASN A 521 13.82 2.28 5.01
CA ASN A 521 14.89 3.25 5.05
C ASN A 521 14.37 4.58 4.50
N ARG A 522 14.72 5.67 5.14
CA ARG A 522 14.20 7.00 4.80
C ARG A 522 15.31 8.04 4.66
N ALA A 523 14.95 9.14 3.99
CA ALA A 523 15.65 10.39 4.15
C ALA A 523 15.67 10.83 5.62
N LYS A 524 16.63 11.67 5.96
CA LYS A 524 16.75 12.23 7.31
C LYS A 524 15.45 12.89 7.77
N ILE A 525 14.91 12.41 8.88
CA ILE A 525 13.86 13.07 9.64
C ILE A 525 14.52 13.76 10.84
N THR A 526 14.49 15.07 10.86
CA THR A 526 15.02 15.87 11.99
C THR A 526 13.89 16.15 12.97
N ARG A 527 14.13 15.91 14.26
CA ARG A 527 13.13 16.05 15.32
C ARG A 527 13.43 17.19 16.27
N ASN A 528 12.37 17.73 16.84
CA ASN A 528 12.40 18.70 17.91
C ASN A 528 11.51 18.20 19.06
N GLY A 529 11.80 18.57 20.30
CA GLY A 529 11.06 18.12 21.48
C GLY A 529 9.56 18.44 21.51
N ASN A 530 9.10 19.37 20.68
CA ASN A 530 7.67 19.71 20.55
C ASN A 530 7.04 19.17 19.26
N GLN A 531 7.77 18.41 18.47
CA GLN A 531 7.31 17.92 17.17
C GLN A 531 6.52 16.63 17.34
N THR A 532 5.42 16.51 16.59
CA THR A 532 4.70 15.25 16.40
C THR A 532 4.91 14.78 14.98
N GLU A 533 5.28 13.53 14.81
CA GLU A 533 5.41 12.87 13.51
C GLU A 533 4.37 11.80 13.34
N SER A 534 3.63 11.88 12.24
CA SER A 534 2.73 10.82 11.81
C SER A 534 3.42 10.00 10.72
N THR A 535 3.78 8.78 11.05
CA THR A 535 4.40 7.86 10.12
C THR A 535 3.38 6.89 9.56
N LYS A 536 3.30 6.83 8.24
CA LYS A 536 2.39 5.92 7.53
C LYS A 536 3.20 5.02 6.62
N PHE A 537 2.98 3.73 6.71
CA PHE A 537 3.50 2.75 5.75
C PHE A 537 2.46 1.70 5.43
N VAL A 538 2.52 1.15 4.23
CA VAL A 538 1.57 0.16 3.72
C VAL A 538 2.29 -1.17 3.56
N VAL A 539 1.76 -2.18 4.23
CA VAL A 539 2.22 -3.56 4.08
C VAL A 539 1.31 -4.23 3.06
N GLU A 540 1.88 -4.67 1.95
CA GLU A 540 1.18 -5.41 0.89
C GLU A 540 1.47 -6.91 1.05
N PHE A 541 0.41 -7.73 0.93
CA PHE A 541 0.48 -9.18 1.13
C PHE A 541 0.25 -9.98 -0.16
#